data_c490094142fb0321ae3e26f2b6189ab4
#
_entry.id   c490094142fb0321ae3e26f2b6189ab4
#
_cell.length_a   1.000
_cell.length_b   1.000
_cell.length_c   1.000
_cell.angle_alpha   90.00
_cell.angle_beta   90.00
_cell.angle_gamma   90.00
#
_symmetry.space_group_name_H-M   'P 1'
#
loop_
_entity.id
_entity.type
_entity.pdbx_description
1 polymer ?
#
loop_
_entity_poly.entity_id
_entity_poly.type
_entity_poly.pdbx_seq_one_letter_code
_entity_poly.pdbx_strand_id
1 'polypeptide(L)'
;MARHTEIDIGAYTEGVLGGKRAFVARAITLVESTRPDHRVQAQRLLSALLPHSGRARRIGISGVPGVGKSTFIDALGTLLTGLGHRVAVLAVDPSSSRTGGSILGDKTRMERLAVDTRAFVRPSPTAGTLGGVAKATRESVVVMEAAGYDVVLVETVGVGQSETAVANMVDTFLLLTLARTGDQLQGIKKGVLELADAIAVNKADGPHERDARAAARELAGALRLMHPVDAAWTPPVLTCSARESTGLDALWERLEQHRTLLESTGRLAAKRREQQVDWTWAMVRDELLDGLRSHPAVRTLTPELEQQVRAGELTATLAAEQILRAFRGER
;
A
#
# COMPACT_ATOMS: atom_id res chain seq x y z
N MET A 1 17.29 -21.17 -27.77
CA MET A 1 16.03 -20.42 -27.92
C MET A 1 15.00 -21.00 -26.95
N ALA A 2 14.76 -20.33 -25.81
CA ALA A 2 13.73 -20.74 -24.88
C ALA A 2 12.36 -20.51 -25.56
N ARG A 3 11.52 -21.54 -25.64
CA ARG A 3 10.15 -21.43 -26.11
C ARG A 3 9.43 -20.46 -25.17
N HIS A 4 9.09 -19.26 -25.63
CA HIS A 4 8.15 -18.39 -24.96
C HIS A 4 6.82 -19.12 -24.91
N THR A 5 6.49 -19.69 -23.79
CA THR A 5 5.15 -20.24 -23.56
C THR A 5 4.23 -19.03 -23.48
N GLU A 6 3.45 -18.82 -24.52
CA GLU A 6 2.44 -17.75 -24.55
C GLU A 6 1.45 -18.01 -23.42
N ILE A 7 1.23 -16.98 -22.56
CA ILE A 7 0.31 -17.12 -21.43
C ILE A 7 -1.11 -17.03 -21.97
N ASP A 8 -1.91 -18.04 -21.74
CA ASP A 8 -3.33 -18.04 -22.08
C ASP A 8 -4.09 -17.07 -21.14
N ILE A 9 -4.30 -15.85 -21.63
CA ILE A 9 -4.99 -14.78 -20.88
C ILE A 9 -6.46 -15.15 -20.63
N GLY A 10 -7.12 -15.90 -21.54
CA GLY A 10 -8.47 -16.39 -21.35
C GLY A 10 -8.57 -17.32 -20.14
N ALA A 11 -7.72 -18.35 -20.08
CA ALA A 11 -7.66 -19.27 -18.95
C ALA A 11 -7.30 -18.58 -17.64
N TYR A 12 -6.40 -17.57 -17.67
CA TYR A 12 -6.09 -16.77 -16.48
C TYR A 12 -7.29 -15.95 -16.02
N THR A 13 -7.99 -15.29 -16.94
CA THR A 13 -9.18 -14.48 -16.65
C THR A 13 -10.27 -15.35 -16.01
N GLU A 14 -10.65 -16.47 -16.64
CA GLU A 14 -11.65 -17.40 -16.12
C GLU A 14 -11.24 -17.98 -14.76
N GLY A 15 -9.96 -18.34 -14.62
CA GLY A 15 -9.43 -18.88 -13.37
C GLY A 15 -9.47 -17.87 -12.21
N VAL A 16 -9.18 -16.59 -12.48
CA VAL A 16 -9.26 -15.50 -11.50
C VAL A 16 -10.71 -15.21 -11.15
N LEU A 17 -11.60 -15.02 -12.13
CA LEU A 17 -13.03 -14.78 -11.91
C LEU A 17 -13.71 -15.93 -11.17
N GLY A 18 -13.26 -17.16 -11.41
CA GLY A 18 -13.71 -18.35 -10.66
C GLY A 18 -13.10 -18.47 -9.25
N GLY A 19 -12.29 -17.50 -8.80
CA GLY A 19 -11.66 -17.50 -7.48
C GLY A 19 -10.66 -18.63 -7.26
N LYS A 20 -10.13 -19.23 -8.33
CA LYS A 20 -9.18 -20.35 -8.25
C LYS A 20 -7.82 -19.83 -7.72
N ARG A 21 -7.49 -20.19 -6.48
CA ARG A 21 -6.31 -19.68 -5.74
C ARG A 21 -4.99 -19.77 -6.54
N ALA A 22 -4.80 -20.86 -7.30
CA ALA A 22 -3.60 -21.03 -8.13
C ALA A 22 -3.52 -20.01 -9.27
N PHE A 23 -4.65 -19.66 -9.90
CA PHE A 23 -4.70 -18.64 -10.95
C PHE A 23 -4.54 -17.24 -10.38
N VAL A 24 -5.14 -16.94 -9.24
CA VAL A 24 -4.92 -15.67 -8.51
C VAL A 24 -3.43 -15.49 -8.20
N ALA A 25 -2.77 -16.50 -7.65
CA ALA A 25 -1.33 -16.44 -7.34
C ALA A 25 -0.46 -16.21 -8.60
N ARG A 26 -0.77 -16.90 -9.70
CA ARG A 26 -0.06 -16.74 -10.98
C ARG A 26 -0.31 -15.37 -11.60
N ALA A 27 -1.55 -14.88 -11.55
CA ALA A 27 -1.92 -13.54 -12.04
C ALA A 27 -1.15 -12.45 -11.29
N ILE A 28 -1.06 -12.54 -9.96
CA ILE A 28 -0.26 -11.60 -9.16
C ILE A 28 1.22 -11.68 -9.54
N THR A 29 1.78 -12.89 -9.68
CA THR A 29 3.18 -13.05 -10.13
C THR A 29 3.42 -12.43 -11.52
N LEU A 30 2.43 -12.51 -12.41
CA LEU A 30 2.50 -11.89 -13.73
C LEU A 30 2.51 -10.36 -13.66
N VAL A 31 1.63 -9.75 -12.86
CA VAL A 31 1.56 -8.28 -12.72
C VAL A 31 2.76 -7.71 -11.94
N GLU A 32 3.36 -8.48 -11.05
CA GLU A 32 4.60 -8.12 -10.34
C GLU A 32 5.85 -8.24 -11.20
N SER A 33 5.78 -8.89 -12.36
CA SER A 33 6.95 -9.15 -13.19
C SER A 33 7.48 -7.90 -13.88
N THR A 34 8.79 -7.69 -13.83
CA THR A 34 9.49 -6.60 -14.51
C THR A 34 9.86 -6.91 -15.97
N ARG A 35 9.66 -8.13 -16.43
CA ARG A 35 9.99 -8.56 -17.79
C ARG A 35 9.10 -7.85 -18.81
N PRO A 36 9.65 -7.34 -19.94
CA PRO A 36 8.87 -6.60 -20.94
C PRO A 36 7.73 -7.42 -21.58
N ASP A 37 7.98 -8.71 -21.87
CA ASP A 37 6.99 -9.64 -22.42
C ASP A 37 5.84 -9.91 -21.43
N HIS A 38 6.13 -10.04 -20.15
CA HIS A 38 5.12 -10.19 -19.09
C HIS A 38 4.31 -8.91 -18.89
N ARG A 39 4.91 -7.72 -19.03
CA ARG A 39 4.18 -6.44 -18.89
C ARG A 39 3.02 -6.34 -19.89
N VAL A 40 3.25 -6.69 -21.15
CA VAL A 40 2.17 -6.70 -22.17
C VAL A 40 1.06 -7.67 -21.81
N GLN A 41 1.41 -8.87 -21.36
CA GLN A 41 0.46 -9.90 -20.94
C GLN A 41 -0.32 -9.47 -19.69
N ALA A 42 0.36 -8.88 -18.69
CA ALA A 42 -0.25 -8.36 -17.48
C ALA A 42 -1.30 -7.28 -17.80
N GLN A 43 -1.00 -6.33 -18.71
CA GLN A 43 -1.96 -5.30 -19.09
C GLN A 43 -3.19 -5.87 -19.82
N ARG A 44 -3.01 -6.90 -20.67
CA ARG A 44 -4.14 -7.61 -21.28
C ARG A 44 -5.02 -8.28 -20.24
N LEU A 45 -4.41 -8.98 -19.26
CA LEU A 45 -5.13 -9.60 -18.16
C LEU A 45 -5.86 -8.56 -17.31
N LEU A 46 -5.19 -7.49 -16.90
CA LEU A 46 -5.79 -6.42 -16.10
C LEU A 46 -6.97 -5.75 -16.82
N SER A 47 -6.84 -5.50 -18.12
CA SER A 47 -7.94 -4.96 -18.93
C SER A 47 -9.16 -5.86 -18.94
N ALA A 48 -8.97 -7.20 -18.99
CA ALA A 48 -10.06 -8.16 -18.92
C ALA A 48 -10.68 -8.26 -17.52
N LEU A 49 -9.89 -8.08 -16.45
CA LEU A 49 -10.35 -8.16 -15.06
C LEU A 49 -10.99 -6.85 -14.55
N LEU A 50 -10.63 -5.71 -15.13
CA LEU A 50 -11.05 -4.37 -14.66
C LEU A 50 -12.58 -4.20 -14.52
N PRO A 51 -13.44 -4.69 -15.45
CA PRO A 51 -14.90 -4.61 -15.30
C PRO A 51 -15.46 -5.37 -14.09
N HIS A 52 -14.69 -6.31 -13.55
CA HIS A 52 -15.07 -7.17 -12.41
C HIS A 52 -14.47 -6.69 -11.07
N SER A 53 -13.76 -5.56 -11.08
CA SER A 53 -13.12 -4.96 -9.91
C SER A 53 -13.91 -3.74 -9.39
N GLY A 54 -13.37 -3.07 -8.36
CA GLY A 54 -13.91 -1.79 -7.88
C GLY A 54 -14.99 -1.93 -6.80
N ARG A 55 -15.24 -3.12 -6.25
CA ARG A 55 -16.29 -3.34 -5.24
C ARG A 55 -15.78 -3.56 -3.83
N ALA A 56 -14.52 -3.95 -3.67
CA ALA A 56 -13.96 -4.23 -2.36
C ALA A 56 -13.78 -2.98 -1.51
N ARG A 57 -13.69 -3.21 -0.20
CA ARG A 57 -13.22 -2.27 0.81
C ARG A 57 -11.70 -2.27 0.79
N ARG A 58 -11.08 -1.18 0.38
CA ARG A 58 -9.62 -1.02 0.35
C ARG A 58 -9.19 -0.29 1.60
N ILE A 59 -8.48 -0.96 2.49
CA ILE A 59 -8.05 -0.40 3.77
C ILE A 59 -6.53 -0.44 3.83
N GLY A 60 -5.90 0.74 3.92
CA GLY A 60 -4.48 0.88 4.18
C GLY A 60 -4.19 0.81 5.67
N ILE A 61 -3.20 0.04 6.07
CA ILE A 61 -2.79 -0.12 7.47
C ILE A 61 -1.34 0.29 7.60
N SER A 62 -1.10 1.34 8.37
CA SER A 62 0.22 1.86 8.69
C SER A 62 0.43 1.99 10.20
N GLY A 63 1.66 2.27 10.59
CA GLY A 63 2.03 2.48 11.98
C GLY A 63 3.52 2.24 12.19
N VAL A 64 4.03 2.73 13.32
CA VAL A 64 5.45 2.63 13.67
C VAL A 64 5.96 1.17 13.74
N PRO A 65 7.25 0.92 13.52
CA PRO A 65 7.83 -0.39 13.75
C PRO A 65 7.51 -0.89 15.17
N GLY A 66 7.18 -2.17 15.29
CA GLY A 66 6.85 -2.78 16.59
C GLY A 66 5.43 -2.51 17.11
N VAL A 67 4.59 -1.73 16.42
CA VAL A 67 3.18 -1.49 16.81
C VAL A 67 2.32 -2.76 16.75
N GLY A 68 2.77 -3.80 16.02
CA GLY A 68 2.06 -5.07 15.88
C GLY A 68 1.14 -5.13 14.65
N LYS A 69 1.50 -4.46 13.53
CA LYS A 69 0.69 -4.45 12.29
C LYS A 69 0.29 -5.83 11.82
N SER A 70 1.24 -6.73 11.64
CA SER A 70 0.96 -8.08 11.12
C SER A 70 0.06 -8.89 12.07
N THR A 71 0.27 -8.77 13.40
CA THR A 71 -0.62 -9.39 14.40
C THR A 71 -2.03 -8.79 14.36
N PHE A 72 -2.12 -7.47 14.16
CA PHE A 72 -3.38 -6.77 14.01
C PHE A 72 -4.13 -7.22 12.75
N ILE A 73 -3.43 -7.33 11.62
CA ILE A 73 -4.00 -7.79 10.35
C ILE A 73 -4.49 -9.24 10.47
N ASP A 74 -3.72 -10.10 11.14
CA ASP A 74 -4.12 -11.49 11.41
C ASP A 74 -5.39 -11.55 12.27
N ALA A 75 -5.47 -10.73 13.32
CA ALA A 75 -6.64 -10.68 14.20
C ALA A 75 -7.87 -10.09 13.51
N LEU A 76 -7.72 -8.93 12.85
CA LEU A 76 -8.81 -8.28 12.11
C LEU A 76 -9.28 -9.15 10.93
N GLY A 77 -8.34 -9.69 10.15
CA GLY A 77 -8.67 -10.55 9.03
C GLY A 77 -9.41 -11.82 9.45
N THR A 78 -9.02 -12.44 10.58
CA THR A 78 -9.72 -13.60 11.16
C THR A 78 -11.13 -13.22 11.62
N LEU A 79 -11.32 -12.06 12.25
CA LEU A 79 -12.65 -11.55 12.58
C LEU A 79 -13.49 -11.41 11.32
N LEU A 80 -12.95 -10.80 10.26
CA LEU A 80 -13.67 -10.52 9.02
C LEU A 80 -14.04 -11.81 8.26
N THR A 81 -13.13 -12.80 8.20
CA THR A 81 -13.47 -14.10 7.60
C THR A 81 -14.53 -14.83 8.42
N GLY A 82 -14.53 -14.69 9.76
CA GLY A 82 -15.59 -15.18 10.64
C GLY A 82 -16.95 -14.51 10.37
N LEU A 83 -16.97 -13.25 9.97
CA LEU A 83 -18.18 -12.52 9.56
C LEU A 83 -18.63 -12.87 8.12
N GLY A 84 -17.90 -13.70 7.41
CA GLY A 84 -18.23 -14.16 6.07
C GLY A 84 -17.52 -13.43 4.92
N HIS A 85 -16.69 -12.44 5.22
CA HIS A 85 -15.89 -11.74 4.21
C HIS A 85 -14.80 -12.61 3.60
N ARG A 86 -14.38 -12.25 2.39
CA ARG A 86 -13.17 -12.77 1.72
C ARG A 86 -12.09 -11.70 1.78
N VAL A 87 -11.02 -12.00 2.53
CA VAL A 87 -9.99 -11.00 2.86
C VAL A 87 -8.72 -11.23 2.05
N ALA A 88 -8.25 -10.23 1.34
CA ALA A 88 -6.92 -10.20 0.74
C ALA A 88 -5.99 -9.30 1.55
N VAL A 89 -4.75 -9.72 1.78
CA VAL A 89 -3.69 -8.94 2.42
C VAL A 89 -2.54 -8.76 1.44
N LEU A 90 -2.19 -7.51 1.17
CA LEU A 90 -1.08 -7.11 0.30
C LEU A 90 -0.08 -6.29 1.12
N ALA A 91 1.16 -6.72 1.21
CA ALA A 91 2.20 -5.96 1.90
C ALA A 91 2.95 -5.06 0.90
N VAL A 92 3.31 -3.83 1.32
CA VAL A 92 4.10 -2.86 0.56
C VAL A 92 5.42 -2.65 1.28
N ASP A 93 6.46 -3.37 0.84
CA ASP A 93 7.82 -3.27 1.41
C ASP A 93 8.87 -2.93 0.35
N PRO A 94 9.27 -1.65 0.22
CA PRO A 94 10.36 -1.27 -0.68
C PRO A 94 11.75 -1.70 -0.17
N SER A 95 11.88 -2.12 1.09
CA SER A 95 13.17 -2.44 1.72
C SER A 95 13.59 -3.91 1.56
N SER A 96 12.71 -4.79 1.07
CA SER A 96 12.95 -6.24 0.97
C SER A 96 14.10 -6.63 0.02
N SER A 97 14.58 -5.68 -0.81
CA SER A 97 15.72 -5.87 -1.72
C SER A 97 17.05 -6.14 -1.02
N ARG A 98 17.19 -5.79 0.26
CA ARG A 98 18.47 -5.89 0.99
C ARG A 98 18.65 -7.18 1.79
N THR A 99 17.62 -7.88 2.14
CA THR A 99 17.68 -8.98 3.13
C THR A 99 17.24 -10.35 2.63
N GLY A 100 16.69 -10.49 1.43
CA GLY A 100 16.31 -11.80 0.83
C GLY A 100 15.41 -12.73 1.68
N GLY A 101 15.00 -12.27 2.86
CA GLY A 101 14.37 -13.08 3.91
C GLY A 101 12.92 -12.78 4.22
N SER A 102 12.31 -11.77 3.58
CA SER A 102 10.98 -11.27 3.97
C SER A 102 9.81 -12.24 3.67
N ILE A 103 9.91 -13.07 2.63
CA ILE A 103 8.76 -13.87 2.14
C ILE A 103 8.25 -14.90 3.16
N LEU A 104 9.14 -15.46 3.98
CA LEU A 104 8.76 -16.42 5.04
C LEU A 104 8.32 -15.72 6.31
N GLY A 105 8.93 -14.58 6.65
CA GLY A 105 8.65 -13.85 7.91
C GLY A 105 7.24 -13.28 8.02
N ASP A 106 6.66 -12.80 6.90
CA ASP A 106 5.31 -12.19 6.94
C ASP A 106 4.20 -13.25 7.04
N LYS A 107 4.35 -14.39 6.37
CA LYS A 107 3.40 -15.51 6.51
C LYS A 107 3.43 -16.14 7.91
N THR A 108 4.59 -16.23 8.55
CA THR A 108 4.74 -16.77 9.91
C THR A 108 4.18 -15.82 10.99
N ARG A 109 3.94 -14.55 10.66
CA ARG A 109 3.33 -13.57 11.58
C ARG A 109 1.80 -13.48 11.47
N MET A 110 1.20 -14.08 10.44
CA MET A 110 -0.24 -14.11 10.17
C MET A 110 -0.71 -15.57 10.09
N GLU A 111 -0.46 -16.33 11.15
CA GLU A 111 -0.62 -17.80 11.14
C GLU A 111 -2.06 -18.25 10.93
N ARG A 112 -3.02 -17.57 11.55
CA ARG A 112 -4.45 -17.90 11.42
C ARG A 112 -4.98 -17.57 10.05
N LEU A 113 -4.66 -16.37 9.56
CA LEU A 113 -5.15 -15.88 8.29
C LEU A 113 -4.50 -16.60 7.09
N ALA A 114 -3.22 -17.00 7.23
CA ALA A 114 -2.49 -17.68 6.14
C ALA A 114 -3.08 -19.06 5.79
N VAL A 115 -3.73 -19.73 6.75
CA VAL A 115 -4.37 -21.04 6.55
C VAL A 115 -5.87 -20.96 6.26
N ASP A 116 -6.47 -19.77 6.41
CA ASP A 116 -7.89 -19.57 6.14
C ASP A 116 -8.18 -19.64 4.62
N THR A 117 -9.17 -20.43 4.25
CA THR A 117 -9.59 -20.60 2.84
C THR A 117 -10.24 -19.36 2.26
N ARG A 118 -10.81 -18.49 3.10
CA ARG A 118 -11.42 -17.21 2.73
C ARG A 118 -10.41 -16.07 2.68
N ALA A 119 -9.15 -16.33 3.07
CA ALA A 119 -8.11 -15.32 3.06
C ALA A 119 -7.02 -15.61 2.02
N PHE A 120 -6.40 -14.55 1.52
CA PHE A 120 -5.23 -14.62 0.66
C PHE A 120 -4.17 -13.62 1.14
N VAL A 121 -3.04 -14.12 1.60
CA VAL A 121 -1.92 -13.29 2.06
C VAL A 121 -0.82 -13.28 1.00
N ARG A 122 -0.50 -12.11 0.48
CA ARG A 122 0.60 -11.89 -0.47
C ARG A 122 1.66 -10.98 0.16
N PRO A 123 2.82 -11.52 0.49
CA PRO A 123 3.98 -10.70 0.86
C PRO A 123 4.38 -9.77 -0.28
N SER A 124 5.04 -8.65 0.06
CA SER A 124 5.56 -7.70 -0.94
C SER A 124 6.47 -8.39 -1.96
N PRO A 125 6.39 -8.03 -3.25
CA PRO A 125 7.37 -8.49 -4.22
C PRO A 125 8.76 -8.05 -3.79
N THR A 126 9.72 -8.97 -3.92
CA THR A 126 11.12 -8.71 -3.62
C THR A 126 11.73 -7.78 -4.65
N ALA A 127 12.40 -6.74 -4.21
CA ALA A 127 13.20 -5.80 -4.97
C ALA A 127 12.43 -4.85 -5.92
N GLY A 128 12.42 -3.59 -5.58
CA GLY A 128 11.90 -2.53 -6.44
C GLY A 128 12.04 -1.14 -5.83
N THR A 129 11.87 -0.13 -6.65
CA THR A 129 11.63 1.22 -6.18
C THR A 129 10.26 1.29 -5.51
N LEU A 130 10.04 2.26 -4.63
CA LEU A 130 8.73 2.49 -4.01
C LEU A 130 7.61 2.60 -5.07
N GLY A 131 7.87 3.26 -6.21
CA GLY A 131 6.96 3.37 -7.34
C GLY A 131 6.61 2.01 -7.96
N GLY A 132 7.62 1.16 -8.18
CA GLY A 132 7.41 -0.19 -8.73
C GLY A 132 6.61 -1.10 -7.82
N VAL A 133 6.86 -1.07 -6.49
CA VAL A 133 6.09 -1.82 -5.49
C VAL A 133 4.65 -1.29 -5.41
N ALA A 134 4.46 0.02 -5.42
CA ALA A 134 3.14 0.65 -5.41
C ALA A 134 2.34 0.29 -6.68
N LYS A 135 3.00 0.21 -7.85
CA LYS A 135 2.40 -0.26 -9.10
C LYS A 135 1.89 -1.69 -8.97
N ALA A 136 2.76 -2.61 -8.58
CA ALA A 136 2.43 -4.02 -8.43
C ALA A 136 1.29 -4.24 -7.43
N THR A 137 1.27 -3.48 -6.33
CA THR A 137 0.21 -3.55 -5.33
C THR A 137 -1.13 -3.08 -5.89
N ARG A 138 -1.19 -1.95 -6.61
CA ARG A 138 -2.44 -1.46 -7.24
C ARG A 138 -2.99 -2.45 -8.26
N GLU A 139 -2.12 -3.02 -9.11
CA GLU A 139 -2.49 -4.03 -10.08
C GLU A 139 -2.97 -5.32 -9.39
N SER A 140 -2.34 -5.72 -8.28
CA SER A 140 -2.77 -6.85 -7.46
C SER A 140 -4.13 -6.62 -6.80
N VAL A 141 -4.47 -5.38 -6.40
CA VAL A 141 -5.82 -5.04 -5.90
C VAL A 141 -6.89 -5.37 -6.95
N VAL A 142 -6.66 -5.02 -8.23
CA VAL A 142 -7.60 -5.36 -9.32
C VAL A 142 -7.79 -6.86 -9.45
N VAL A 143 -6.71 -7.64 -9.38
CA VAL A 143 -6.76 -9.12 -9.44
C VAL A 143 -7.54 -9.68 -8.25
N MET A 144 -7.31 -9.17 -7.03
CA MET A 144 -7.99 -9.64 -5.83
C MET A 144 -9.48 -9.34 -5.88
N GLU A 145 -9.87 -8.12 -6.26
CA GLU A 145 -11.27 -7.74 -6.38
C GLU A 145 -12.00 -8.58 -7.43
N ALA A 146 -11.38 -8.78 -8.60
CA ALA A 146 -11.93 -9.64 -9.66
C ALA A 146 -12.06 -11.11 -9.22
N ALA A 147 -11.18 -11.59 -8.34
CA ALA A 147 -11.26 -12.91 -7.74
C ALA A 147 -12.34 -13.03 -6.64
N GLY A 148 -13.05 -11.93 -6.34
CA GLY A 148 -14.15 -11.90 -5.39
C GLY A 148 -13.73 -11.68 -3.93
N TYR A 149 -12.52 -11.15 -3.66
CA TYR A 149 -12.16 -10.66 -2.33
C TYR A 149 -12.85 -9.31 -2.13
N ASP A 150 -13.68 -9.21 -1.09
CA ASP A 150 -14.50 -8.02 -0.81
C ASP A 150 -13.87 -7.08 0.24
N VAL A 151 -12.79 -7.52 0.89
CA VAL A 151 -11.92 -6.70 1.73
C VAL A 151 -10.47 -6.86 1.29
N VAL A 152 -9.80 -5.76 0.98
CA VAL A 152 -8.38 -5.74 0.64
C VAL A 152 -7.63 -4.87 1.65
N LEU A 153 -6.81 -5.51 2.47
CA LEU A 153 -5.93 -4.88 3.44
C LEU A 153 -4.56 -4.63 2.81
N VAL A 154 -4.08 -3.40 2.83
CA VAL A 154 -2.78 -3.02 2.28
C VAL A 154 -1.88 -2.58 3.44
N GLU A 155 -0.87 -3.39 3.78
CA GLU A 155 0.07 -3.13 4.88
C GLU A 155 1.28 -2.32 4.39
N THR A 156 1.66 -1.26 5.14
CA THR A 156 2.95 -0.59 4.97
C THR A 156 4.00 -1.18 5.89
N VAL A 157 5.26 -1.20 5.48
CA VAL A 157 6.35 -1.72 6.33
C VAL A 157 6.85 -0.70 7.35
N GLY A 158 6.29 0.50 7.39
CA GLY A 158 6.46 1.43 8.52
C GLY A 158 7.76 2.24 8.52
N VAL A 159 8.44 2.38 7.36
CA VAL A 159 9.61 3.24 7.23
C VAL A 159 9.57 4.00 5.90
N GLY A 160 9.44 5.32 5.98
CA GLY A 160 9.62 6.20 4.83
C GLY A 160 8.32 6.69 4.20
N GLN A 161 8.31 6.94 2.89
CA GLN A 161 7.19 7.54 2.15
C GLN A 161 6.13 6.52 1.69
N SER A 162 6.18 5.28 2.16
CA SER A 162 5.22 4.23 1.82
C SER A 162 3.80 4.54 2.32
N GLU A 163 3.67 5.32 3.40
CA GLU A 163 2.40 5.73 3.99
C GLU A 163 1.55 6.53 3.00
N THR A 164 2.14 7.56 2.37
CA THR A 164 1.46 8.38 1.36
C THR A 164 1.09 7.54 0.13
N ALA A 165 1.99 6.66 -0.32
CA ALA A 165 1.72 5.79 -1.46
C ALA A 165 0.53 4.85 -1.19
N VAL A 166 0.43 4.29 0.03
CA VAL A 166 -0.69 3.43 0.43
C VAL A 166 -1.96 4.24 0.62
N ALA A 167 -1.93 5.40 1.28
CA ALA A 167 -3.10 6.28 1.44
C ALA A 167 -3.73 6.65 0.08
N ASN A 168 -2.88 6.85 -0.95
CA ASN A 168 -3.32 7.18 -2.31
C ASN A 168 -3.80 5.98 -3.13
N MET A 169 -3.91 4.77 -2.57
CA MET A 169 -4.44 3.60 -3.28
C MET A 169 -5.60 2.90 -2.56
N VAL A 170 -6.00 3.41 -1.39
CA VAL A 170 -7.04 2.83 -0.55
C VAL A 170 -8.21 3.79 -0.34
N ASP A 171 -9.33 3.24 0.10
CA ASP A 171 -10.53 4.03 0.42
C ASP A 171 -10.42 4.66 1.81
N THR A 172 -9.90 3.86 2.77
CA THR A 172 -9.75 4.23 4.17
C THR A 172 -8.33 3.94 4.63
N PHE A 173 -7.68 4.90 5.27
CA PHE A 173 -6.33 4.75 5.82
C PHE A 173 -6.38 4.69 7.34
N LEU A 174 -6.03 3.52 7.89
CA LEU A 174 -5.96 3.23 9.31
C LEU A 174 -4.53 3.37 9.83
N LEU A 175 -4.33 4.24 10.81
CA LEU A 175 -3.06 4.40 11.50
C LEU A 175 -3.06 3.65 12.82
N LEU A 176 -2.13 2.72 12.99
CA LEU A 176 -1.88 2.05 14.26
C LEU A 176 -0.81 2.79 15.08
N THR A 177 -1.07 2.98 16.35
CA THR A 177 -0.14 3.58 17.31
C THR A 177 -0.11 2.81 18.64
N LEU A 178 0.74 3.22 19.57
CA LEU A 178 0.89 2.62 20.92
C LEU A 178 0.73 3.70 21.98
N ALA A 179 0.40 3.27 23.21
CA ALA A 179 0.28 4.14 24.39
C ALA A 179 1.62 4.65 24.93
N ARG A 180 2.73 3.94 24.65
CA ARG A 180 3.97 4.02 25.44
C ARG A 180 5.07 4.88 24.82
N THR A 181 4.78 6.04 24.32
CA THR A 181 5.90 6.89 23.89
C THR A 181 5.54 8.33 24.20
N GLY A 182 5.99 8.80 25.34
CA GLY A 182 5.77 10.15 25.87
C GLY A 182 6.19 11.31 24.95
N ASP A 183 6.90 11.00 23.86
CA ASP A 183 7.28 11.93 22.77
C ASP A 183 6.59 11.59 21.45
N GLN A 184 5.55 10.75 21.44
CA GLN A 184 5.00 10.17 20.21
C GLN A 184 4.09 11.10 19.41
N LEU A 185 3.46 12.08 20.01
CA LEU A 185 2.83 13.13 19.19
C LEU A 185 3.89 13.88 18.35
N GLN A 186 5.13 13.98 18.86
CA GLN A 186 6.27 14.52 18.10
C GLN A 186 6.88 13.48 17.14
N GLY A 187 6.81 12.19 17.45
CA GLY A 187 7.34 11.09 16.64
C GLY A 187 6.40 10.62 15.51
N ILE A 188 5.10 10.83 15.62
CA ILE A 188 4.17 10.65 14.50
C ILE A 188 4.30 11.88 13.61
N LYS A 189 4.95 11.73 12.47
CA LYS A 189 5.07 12.82 11.49
C LYS A 189 3.68 13.40 11.24
N LYS A 190 3.51 14.71 11.44
CA LYS A 190 2.23 15.43 11.27
C LYS A 190 1.52 15.04 9.97
N GLY A 191 2.28 14.86 8.86
CA GLY A 191 1.73 14.44 7.58
C GLY A 191 1.07 13.05 7.56
N VAL A 192 1.45 12.13 8.45
CA VAL A 192 0.80 10.79 8.52
C VAL A 192 -0.52 10.87 9.29
N LEU A 193 -0.61 11.74 10.30
CA LEU A 193 -1.87 12.00 11.00
C LEU A 193 -2.90 12.65 10.08
N GLU A 194 -2.48 13.53 9.16
CA GLU A 194 -3.34 14.18 8.17
C GLU A 194 -3.90 13.19 7.13
N LEU A 195 -3.23 12.05 6.92
CA LEU A 195 -3.69 10.99 6.01
C LEU A 195 -4.67 10.02 6.67
N ALA A 196 -4.73 9.98 8.01
CA ALA A 196 -5.49 8.97 8.72
C ALA A 196 -7.00 9.24 8.68
N ASP A 197 -7.76 8.27 8.19
CA ASP A 197 -9.22 8.25 8.27
C ASP A 197 -9.72 7.63 9.58
N ALA A 198 -8.89 6.82 10.25
CA ALA A 198 -9.11 6.27 11.60
C ALA A 198 -7.77 5.99 12.28
N ILE A 199 -7.74 6.05 13.61
CA ILE A 199 -6.55 5.72 14.40
C ILE A 199 -6.90 4.66 15.44
N ALA A 200 -6.05 3.63 15.58
CA ALA A 200 -6.19 2.63 16.63
C ALA A 200 -4.94 2.58 17.50
N VAL A 201 -5.13 2.78 18.80
CA VAL A 201 -4.11 2.57 19.82
C VAL A 201 -4.09 1.09 20.15
N ASN A 202 -3.11 0.37 19.60
CA ASN A 202 -2.97 -1.08 19.76
C ASN A 202 -2.26 -1.47 21.07
N LYS A 203 -2.29 -2.75 21.40
CA LYS A 203 -1.77 -3.34 22.66
C LYS A 203 -2.45 -2.75 23.90
N ALA A 204 -3.73 -2.46 23.80
CA ALA A 204 -4.57 -1.98 24.88
C ALA A 204 -5.06 -3.16 25.74
N ASP A 205 -4.13 -3.99 26.23
CA ASP A 205 -4.40 -5.18 27.05
C ASP A 205 -3.61 -5.16 28.34
N GLY A 206 -4.12 -5.85 29.36
CA GLY A 206 -3.50 -6.01 30.69
C GLY A 206 -3.10 -4.66 31.28
N PRO A 207 -1.83 -4.50 31.74
CA PRO A 207 -1.39 -3.29 32.44
C PRO A 207 -1.34 -2.05 31.53
N HIS A 208 -1.46 -2.23 30.19
CA HIS A 208 -1.35 -1.14 29.21
C HIS A 208 -2.70 -0.51 28.82
N GLU A 209 -3.81 -1.08 29.25
CA GLU A 209 -5.15 -0.64 28.89
C GLU A 209 -5.42 0.83 29.30
N ARG A 210 -5.03 1.18 30.54
CA ARG A 210 -5.23 2.54 31.08
C ARG A 210 -4.45 3.58 30.27
N ASP A 211 -3.20 3.28 29.97
CA ASP A 211 -2.33 4.17 29.19
C ASP A 211 -2.82 4.30 27.76
N ALA A 212 -3.30 3.21 27.15
CA ALA A 212 -3.89 3.23 25.80
C ALA A 212 -5.13 4.11 25.73
N ARG A 213 -6.02 4.03 26.73
CA ARG A 213 -7.21 4.90 26.81
C ARG A 213 -6.84 6.38 27.03
N ALA A 214 -5.78 6.66 27.80
CA ALA A 214 -5.29 8.02 27.98
C ALA A 214 -4.74 8.59 26.68
N ALA A 215 -3.87 7.84 25.99
CA ALA A 215 -3.31 8.22 24.70
C ALA A 215 -4.39 8.41 23.62
N ALA A 216 -5.42 7.56 23.59
CA ALA A 216 -6.53 7.71 22.66
C ALA A 216 -7.31 9.01 22.87
N ARG A 217 -7.56 9.40 24.15
CA ARG A 217 -8.22 10.68 24.48
C ARG A 217 -7.39 11.90 24.06
N GLU A 218 -6.08 11.85 24.30
CA GLU A 218 -5.15 12.92 23.94
C GLU A 218 -5.12 13.12 22.39
N LEU A 219 -4.95 12.01 21.64
CA LEU A 219 -4.97 12.02 20.18
C LEU A 219 -6.31 12.53 19.63
N ALA A 220 -7.43 12.08 20.20
CA ALA A 220 -8.76 12.55 19.79
C ALA A 220 -8.95 14.05 20.06
N GLY A 221 -8.35 14.57 21.14
CA GLY A 221 -8.30 16.01 21.44
C GLY A 221 -7.51 16.78 20.39
N ALA A 222 -6.31 16.29 20.05
CA ALA A 222 -5.45 16.91 19.03
C ALA A 222 -6.12 16.91 17.64
N LEU A 223 -6.73 15.81 17.22
CA LEU A 223 -7.43 15.71 15.94
C LEU A 223 -8.61 16.68 15.84
N ARG A 224 -9.36 16.89 16.93
CA ARG A 224 -10.43 17.88 16.95
C ARG A 224 -9.95 19.31 16.73
N LEU A 225 -8.73 19.62 17.12
CA LEU A 225 -8.13 20.93 16.85
C LEU A 225 -7.61 21.08 15.41
N MET A 226 -7.34 19.96 14.74
CA MET A 226 -6.83 19.93 13.36
C MET A 226 -7.97 19.93 12.32
N HIS A 227 -9.17 19.49 12.70
CA HIS A 227 -10.32 19.38 11.78
C HIS A 227 -11.36 20.48 12.08
N PRO A 228 -12.01 21.03 11.03
CA PRO A 228 -13.14 21.96 11.21
C PRO A 228 -14.28 21.31 12.01
N VAL A 229 -15.00 22.12 12.78
CA VAL A 229 -16.12 21.66 13.62
C VAL A 229 -17.25 21.03 12.79
N ASP A 230 -17.41 21.49 11.56
CA ASP A 230 -18.41 21.06 10.57
C ASP A 230 -17.87 20.01 9.58
N ALA A 231 -16.71 19.44 9.85
CA ALA A 231 -16.14 18.40 9.00
C ALA A 231 -17.09 17.21 8.90
N ALA A 232 -17.36 16.74 7.67
CA ALA A 232 -18.20 15.58 7.42
C ALA A 232 -17.70 14.28 8.06
N TRP A 233 -16.39 14.22 8.32
CA TRP A 233 -15.71 13.13 9.01
C TRP A 233 -14.57 13.66 9.85
N THR A 234 -14.54 13.28 11.11
CA THR A 234 -13.38 13.45 11.99
C THR A 234 -12.84 12.07 12.32
N PRO A 235 -11.55 11.78 12.08
CA PRO A 235 -11.00 10.46 12.33
C PRO A 235 -11.23 10.00 13.77
N PRO A 236 -11.90 8.87 13.99
CA PRO A 236 -12.09 8.32 15.33
C PRO A 236 -10.75 7.75 15.85
N VAL A 237 -10.54 7.86 17.15
CA VAL A 237 -9.42 7.23 17.85
C VAL A 237 -9.97 6.17 18.79
N LEU A 238 -9.62 4.91 18.52
CA LEU A 238 -10.08 3.76 19.31
C LEU A 238 -8.91 3.05 19.95
N THR A 239 -9.19 2.26 20.99
CA THR A 239 -8.21 1.33 21.58
C THR A 239 -8.54 -0.09 21.15
N CYS A 240 -7.51 -0.90 20.87
CA CYS A 240 -7.68 -2.32 20.57
C CYS A 240 -6.52 -3.16 21.09
N SER A 241 -6.73 -4.46 21.24
CA SER A 241 -5.68 -5.44 21.42
C SER A 241 -5.76 -6.48 20.31
N ALA A 242 -4.78 -6.46 19.42
CA ALA A 242 -4.65 -7.50 18.40
C ALA A 242 -4.38 -8.88 19.00
N ARG A 243 -3.69 -8.95 20.15
CA ARG A 243 -3.38 -10.19 20.87
C ARG A 243 -4.63 -10.85 21.45
N GLU A 244 -5.48 -10.06 22.09
CA GLU A 244 -6.70 -10.54 22.76
C GLU A 244 -7.94 -10.44 21.86
N SER A 245 -7.77 -9.93 20.65
CA SER A 245 -8.85 -9.71 19.67
C SER A 245 -9.97 -8.82 20.22
N THR A 246 -9.65 -7.85 21.10
CA THR A 246 -10.60 -6.92 21.70
C THR A 246 -10.62 -5.57 20.99
N GLY A 247 -11.79 -4.93 20.88
CA GLY A 247 -11.99 -3.63 20.23
C GLY A 247 -11.90 -3.64 18.71
N LEU A 248 -11.71 -4.79 18.08
CA LEU A 248 -11.61 -4.92 16.61
C LEU A 248 -12.98 -4.75 15.93
N ASP A 249 -14.03 -5.23 16.57
CA ASP A 249 -15.42 -5.12 16.09
C ASP A 249 -15.85 -3.64 16.04
N ALA A 250 -15.61 -2.89 17.11
CA ALA A 250 -15.88 -1.46 17.16
C ALA A 250 -15.05 -0.68 16.14
N LEU A 251 -13.79 -1.08 15.93
CA LEU A 251 -12.95 -0.48 14.90
C LEU A 251 -13.49 -0.78 13.49
N TRP A 252 -13.86 -2.03 13.22
CA TRP A 252 -14.46 -2.42 11.94
C TRP A 252 -15.74 -1.63 11.65
N GLU A 253 -16.62 -1.49 12.65
CA GLU A 253 -17.83 -0.67 12.52
C GLU A 253 -17.51 0.77 12.12
N ARG A 254 -16.48 1.39 12.67
CA ARG A 254 -16.06 2.74 12.29
C ARG A 254 -15.51 2.81 10.85
N LEU A 255 -14.76 1.80 10.42
CA LEU A 255 -14.29 1.72 9.02
C LEU A 255 -15.47 1.58 8.04
N GLU A 256 -16.48 0.79 8.39
CA GLU A 256 -17.72 0.66 7.60
C GLU A 256 -18.54 1.96 7.59
N GLN A 257 -18.63 2.67 8.72
CA GLN A 257 -19.29 3.99 8.76
C GLN A 257 -18.58 5.00 7.85
N HIS A 258 -17.24 5.03 7.85
CA HIS A 258 -16.49 5.89 6.95
C HIS A 258 -16.77 5.54 5.48
N ARG A 259 -16.76 4.26 5.13
CA ARG A 259 -17.10 3.81 3.78
C ARG A 259 -18.52 4.22 3.38
N THR A 260 -19.50 3.97 4.24
CA THR A 260 -20.90 4.33 3.99
C THR A 260 -21.07 5.84 3.75
N LEU A 261 -20.36 6.68 4.52
CA LEU A 261 -20.32 8.12 4.30
C LEU A 261 -19.74 8.47 2.93
N LEU A 262 -18.63 7.87 2.54
CA LEU A 262 -18.02 8.12 1.23
C LEU A 262 -18.93 7.68 0.08
N GLU A 263 -19.63 6.56 0.23
CA GLU A 263 -20.58 6.05 -0.78
C GLU A 263 -21.82 6.95 -0.89
N SER A 264 -22.47 7.26 0.22
CA SER A 264 -23.69 8.06 0.24
C SER A 264 -23.50 9.49 -0.28
N THR A 265 -22.27 10.03 -0.15
CA THR A 265 -21.91 11.36 -0.65
C THR A 265 -21.30 11.35 -2.05
N GLY A 266 -21.15 10.19 -2.69
CA GLY A 266 -20.48 10.03 -3.99
C GLY A 266 -18.97 10.27 -3.95
N ARG A 267 -18.40 10.52 -2.75
CA ARG A 267 -16.98 10.82 -2.56
C ARG A 267 -16.08 9.60 -2.79
N LEU A 268 -16.57 8.38 -2.59
CA LEU A 268 -15.80 7.17 -2.85
C LEU A 268 -15.41 7.07 -4.33
N ALA A 269 -16.38 7.23 -5.23
CA ALA A 269 -16.12 7.18 -6.67
C ALA A 269 -15.24 8.35 -7.13
N ALA A 270 -15.41 9.55 -6.56
CA ALA A 270 -14.55 10.69 -6.85
C ALA A 270 -13.11 10.45 -6.38
N LYS A 271 -12.90 10.01 -5.12
CA LYS A 271 -11.57 9.67 -4.56
C LYS A 271 -10.86 8.64 -5.45
N ARG A 272 -11.54 7.57 -5.86
CA ARG A 272 -10.95 6.53 -6.69
C ARG A 272 -10.59 7.03 -8.10
N ARG A 273 -11.39 7.90 -8.71
CA ARG A 273 -11.04 8.54 -10.01
C ARG A 273 -9.80 9.41 -9.89
N GLU A 274 -9.73 10.26 -8.86
CA GLU A 274 -8.57 11.10 -8.61
C GLU A 274 -7.31 10.26 -8.39
N GLN A 275 -7.39 9.22 -7.56
CA GLN A 275 -6.29 8.27 -7.37
C GLN A 275 -5.81 7.62 -8.67
N GLN A 276 -6.69 7.37 -9.65
CA GLN A 276 -6.30 6.84 -10.96
C GLN A 276 -5.56 7.89 -11.80
N VAL A 277 -6.02 9.14 -11.77
CA VAL A 277 -5.35 10.26 -12.48
C VAL A 277 -3.96 10.51 -11.89
N ASP A 278 -3.86 10.65 -10.57
CA ASP A 278 -2.59 10.83 -9.86
C ASP A 278 -1.61 9.69 -10.16
N TRP A 279 -2.14 8.47 -10.20
CA TRP A 279 -1.37 7.30 -10.53
C TRP A 279 -0.85 7.31 -11.97
N THR A 280 -1.67 7.74 -12.93
CA THR A 280 -1.25 7.89 -14.33
C THR A 280 -0.04 8.82 -14.42
N TRP A 281 -0.10 9.98 -13.75
CA TRP A 281 1.01 10.93 -13.74
C TRP A 281 2.24 10.43 -12.98
N ALA A 282 2.05 9.65 -11.93
CA ALA A 282 3.16 8.99 -11.23
C ALA A 282 3.88 8.00 -12.16
N MET A 283 3.15 7.15 -12.88
CA MET A 283 3.74 6.23 -13.87
C MET A 283 4.46 6.95 -15.00
N VAL A 284 3.89 8.03 -15.54
CA VAL A 284 4.54 8.85 -16.58
C VAL A 284 5.87 9.42 -16.07
N ARG A 285 5.88 9.95 -14.85
CA ARG A 285 7.10 10.50 -14.23
C ARG A 285 8.16 9.42 -14.02
N ASP A 286 7.79 8.25 -13.50
CA ASP A 286 8.70 7.15 -13.26
C ASP A 286 9.31 6.63 -14.58
N GLU A 287 8.50 6.46 -15.64
CA GLU A 287 8.95 6.02 -16.95
C GLU A 287 9.90 7.04 -17.60
N LEU A 288 9.60 8.35 -17.47
CA LEU A 288 10.49 9.41 -17.95
C LEU A 288 11.83 9.43 -17.21
N LEU A 289 11.83 9.22 -15.90
CA LEU A 289 13.07 9.16 -15.11
C LEU A 289 13.89 7.92 -15.45
N ASP A 290 13.25 6.78 -15.65
CA ASP A 290 13.92 5.54 -16.06
C ASP A 290 14.46 5.66 -17.50
N GLY A 291 13.70 6.28 -18.41
CA GLY A 291 14.13 6.62 -19.75
C GLY A 291 15.36 7.55 -19.76
N LEU A 292 15.33 8.59 -18.91
CA LEU A 292 16.47 9.51 -18.75
C LEU A 292 17.71 8.77 -18.25
N ARG A 293 17.58 7.96 -17.18
CA ARG A 293 18.71 7.23 -16.58
C ARG A 293 19.31 6.15 -17.49
N SER A 294 18.47 5.55 -18.32
CA SER A 294 18.87 4.50 -19.26
C SER A 294 19.42 5.04 -20.60
N HIS A 295 19.21 6.32 -20.88
CA HIS A 295 19.62 6.95 -22.13
C HIS A 295 21.17 6.86 -22.32
N PRO A 296 21.67 6.36 -23.47
CA PRO A 296 23.11 6.14 -23.66
C PRO A 296 23.98 7.38 -23.42
N ALA A 297 23.59 8.54 -24.01
CA ALA A 297 24.34 9.79 -23.84
C ALA A 297 24.35 10.27 -22.37
N VAL A 298 23.22 10.14 -21.66
CA VAL A 298 23.13 10.50 -20.24
C VAL A 298 24.03 9.60 -19.40
N ARG A 299 23.98 8.27 -19.60
CA ARG A 299 24.81 7.31 -18.87
C ARG A 299 26.31 7.58 -19.05
N THR A 300 26.72 8.00 -20.27
CA THR A 300 28.11 8.31 -20.54
C THR A 300 28.56 9.60 -19.87
N LEU A 301 27.69 10.63 -19.86
CA LEU A 301 28.04 11.98 -19.38
C LEU A 301 27.93 12.10 -17.84
N THR A 302 26.96 11.43 -17.21
CA THR A 302 26.64 11.61 -15.79
C THR A 302 27.83 11.42 -14.84
N PRO A 303 28.69 10.38 -14.96
CA PRO A 303 29.80 10.17 -14.01
C PRO A 303 30.79 11.36 -13.97
N GLU A 304 31.10 11.94 -15.12
CA GLU A 304 32.00 13.09 -15.23
C GLU A 304 31.37 14.35 -14.59
N LEU A 305 30.11 14.64 -14.92
CA LEU A 305 29.41 15.78 -14.32
C LEU A 305 29.25 15.65 -12.81
N GLU A 306 28.95 14.46 -12.30
CA GLU A 306 28.90 14.22 -10.85
C GLU A 306 30.25 14.45 -10.18
N GLN A 307 31.37 14.08 -10.81
CA GLN A 307 32.69 14.33 -10.30
C GLN A 307 33.01 15.82 -10.24
N GLN A 308 32.70 16.58 -11.30
CA GLN A 308 32.89 18.04 -11.35
C GLN A 308 32.04 18.77 -10.29
N VAL A 309 30.79 18.33 -10.07
CA VAL A 309 29.93 18.89 -9.00
C VAL A 309 30.52 18.58 -7.62
N ARG A 310 31.03 17.36 -7.37
CA ARG A 310 31.68 17.01 -6.09
C ARG A 310 32.97 17.77 -5.85
N ALA A 311 33.72 18.11 -6.93
CA ALA A 311 34.93 18.92 -6.87
C ALA A 311 34.64 20.42 -6.72
N GLY A 312 33.38 20.87 -6.85
CA GLY A 312 33.01 22.30 -6.85
C GLY A 312 33.35 23.03 -8.15
N GLU A 313 33.71 22.33 -9.19
CA GLU A 313 34.07 22.87 -10.51
C GLU A 313 32.85 23.20 -11.39
N LEU A 314 31.73 22.54 -11.12
CA LEU A 314 30.46 22.74 -11.84
C LEU A 314 29.30 22.88 -10.84
N THR A 315 28.39 23.81 -11.10
CA THR A 315 27.17 23.93 -10.26
C THR A 315 26.18 22.81 -10.57
N ALA A 316 25.43 22.38 -9.55
CA ALA A 316 24.39 21.35 -9.72
C ALA A 316 23.35 21.72 -10.80
N THR A 317 23.01 23.02 -10.92
CA THR A 317 22.08 23.53 -11.93
C THR A 317 22.61 23.30 -13.35
N LEU A 318 23.88 23.68 -13.60
CA LEU A 318 24.51 23.48 -14.91
C LEU A 318 24.68 22.00 -15.26
N ALA A 319 25.02 21.15 -14.27
CA ALA A 319 25.09 19.72 -14.46
C ALA A 319 23.71 19.14 -14.88
N ALA A 320 22.64 19.56 -14.21
CA ALA A 320 21.27 19.13 -14.55
C ALA A 320 20.87 19.58 -15.95
N GLU A 321 21.20 20.82 -16.36
CA GLU A 321 20.94 21.31 -17.72
C GLU A 321 21.70 20.49 -18.77
N GLN A 322 22.95 20.16 -18.54
CA GLN A 322 23.75 19.36 -19.48
C GLN A 322 23.18 17.93 -19.62
N ILE A 323 22.77 17.29 -18.52
CA ILE A 323 22.09 16.01 -18.56
C ILE A 323 20.82 16.09 -19.39
N LEU A 324 19.98 17.11 -19.19
CA LEU A 324 18.73 17.28 -19.91
C LEU A 324 18.96 17.58 -21.41
N ARG A 325 19.99 18.37 -21.78
CA ARG A 325 20.37 18.59 -23.17
C ARG A 325 20.81 17.28 -23.84
N ALA A 326 21.67 16.51 -23.16
CA ALA A 326 22.11 15.22 -23.67
C ALA A 326 20.93 14.25 -23.90
N PHE A 327 19.93 14.27 -23.02
CA PHE A 327 18.71 13.49 -23.17
C PHE A 327 17.86 13.92 -24.37
N ARG A 328 17.74 15.23 -24.63
CA ARG A 328 16.99 15.80 -25.74
C ARG A 328 17.73 15.72 -27.10
N GLY A 329 18.97 15.30 -27.11
CA GLY A 329 19.83 15.32 -28.30
C GLY A 329 20.21 16.72 -28.76
N GLU A 330 20.11 17.71 -27.87
CA GLU A 330 20.52 19.10 -28.11
C GLU A 330 22.04 19.20 -27.96
N ARG A 331 22.71 19.82 -28.96
CA ARG A 331 24.17 20.07 -28.93
C ARG A 331 24.53 21.32 -28.15
#